data_dfef4067c91c38d4cbf705c87005887a
#
_entry.id   dfef4067c91c38d4cbf705c87005887a
#
_cell.length_a   1.000
_cell.length_b   1.000
_cell.length_c   1.000
_cell.angle_alpha   90.00
_cell.angle_beta   90.00
_cell.angle_gamma   90.00
#
_symmetry.space_group_name_H-M   'P 1'
#
loop_
_entity.id
_entity.type
_entity.pdbx_description
1 polymer ?
#
loop_
_entity_poly.entity_id
_entity_poly.type
_entity_poly.pdbx_seq_one_letter_code
_entity_poly.pdbx_strand_id
1 'polypeptide(L)'
;GLLISAHPKASEMSKTILGFKDLFLVGFFLSIGMTGVLSLQALVIGALLVPLVFIKSALFFGLMTRFKLRARTSLVATLNLSNYSEFGLIVAAIGVANGWIAADWLVVISIALSLSFALAAPLTKHDDKIYSDYREFWKKHQRAERLADDQLMDTGNATIAIFGMGRVGSGAYDRMCELRGDTVVGIDFNA
;
A
#
# COMPACT_ATOMS: atom_id res chain seq x y z
N GLY A 1 -0.51 19.29 -8.69
CA GLY A 1 -0.68 19.04 -7.26
C GLY A 1 -0.30 20.26 -6.43
N LEU A 2 0.98 20.62 -6.37
CA LEU A 2 1.49 21.67 -5.47
C LEU A 2 0.80 23.05 -5.64
N LEU A 3 0.50 23.48 -6.86
CA LEU A 3 -0.17 24.76 -7.13
C LEU A 3 -1.62 24.81 -6.65
N ILE A 4 -2.25 23.66 -6.45
CA ILE A 4 -3.67 23.56 -6.10
C ILE A 4 -3.85 23.10 -4.64
N SER A 5 -2.79 22.59 -4.00
CA SER A 5 -2.87 22.02 -2.66
C SER A 5 -3.40 22.97 -1.59
N ALA A 6 -3.15 24.27 -1.74
CA ALA A 6 -3.63 25.31 -0.81
C ALA A 6 -5.11 25.71 -1.04
N HIS A 7 -5.77 25.22 -2.10
CA HIS A 7 -7.15 25.60 -2.38
C HIS A 7 -8.15 24.75 -1.58
N PRO A 8 -9.21 25.33 -0.97
CA PRO A 8 -10.17 24.58 -0.15
C PRO A 8 -10.83 23.38 -0.86
N LYS A 9 -10.97 23.44 -2.20
CA LYS A 9 -11.53 22.37 -3.03
C LYS A 9 -10.50 21.38 -3.57
N ALA A 10 -9.24 21.43 -3.11
CA ALA A 10 -8.17 20.56 -3.61
C ALA A 10 -8.51 19.06 -3.45
N SER A 11 -9.12 18.67 -2.34
CA SER A 11 -9.50 17.27 -2.08
C SER A 11 -10.62 16.78 -3.01
N GLU A 12 -11.62 17.62 -3.29
CA GLU A 12 -12.72 17.30 -4.20
C GLU A 12 -12.23 17.14 -5.65
N MET A 13 -11.36 18.07 -6.07
CA MET A 13 -10.73 18.03 -7.39
C MET A 13 -9.81 16.82 -7.55
N SER A 14 -9.07 16.45 -6.49
CA SER A 14 -8.24 15.24 -6.47
C SER A 14 -9.08 13.97 -6.68
N LYS A 15 -10.21 13.85 -5.97
CA LYS A 15 -11.13 12.70 -6.13
C LYS A 15 -11.69 12.60 -7.55
N THR A 16 -12.06 13.73 -8.14
CA THR A 16 -12.57 13.77 -9.52
C THR A 16 -11.50 13.35 -10.51
N ILE A 17 -10.27 13.85 -10.38
CA ILE A 17 -9.14 13.49 -11.26
C ILE A 17 -8.81 11.99 -11.13
N LEU A 18 -8.87 11.42 -9.92
CA LEU A 18 -8.64 9.99 -9.72
C LEU A 18 -9.70 9.13 -10.44
N GLY A 19 -10.97 9.55 -10.44
CA GLY A 19 -12.02 8.87 -11.20
C GLY A 19 -11.79 8.92 -12.72
N PHE A 20 -11.33 10.05 -13.24
CA PHE A 20 -10.92 10.16 -14.65
C PHE A 20 -9.73 9.27 -14.99
N LYS A 21 -8.74 9.18 -14.10
CA LYS A 21 -7.60 8.26 -14.28
C LYS A 21 -8.08 6.83 -14.52
N ASP A 22 -9.01 6.35 -13.73
CA ASP A 22 -9.51 4.98 -13.83
C ASP A 22 -10.26 4.75 -15.17
N LEU A 23 -11.03 5.73 -15.64
CA LEU A 23 -11.69 5.67 -16.94
C LEU A 23 -10.68 5.59 -18.10
N PHE A 24 -9.64 6.43 -18.09
CA PHE A 24 -8.58 6.39 -19.10
C PHE A 24 -7.79 5.09 -19.05
N LEU A 25 -7.55 4.55 -17.87
CA LEU A 25 -6.87 3.27 -17.68
C LEU A 25 -7.66 2.14 -18.33
N VAL A 26 -8.98 2.06 -18.05
CA VAL A 26 -9.86 1.06 -18.68
C VAL A 26 -9.87 1.20 -20.20
N GLY A 27 -10.01 2.43 -20.72
CA GLY A 27 -9.98 2.68 -22.17
C GLY A 27 -8.65 2.25 -22.81
N PHE A 28 -7.53 2.49 -22.13
CA PHE A 28 -6.20 2.10 -22.57
C PHE A 28 -6.04 0.58 -22.62
N PHE A 29 -6.45 -0.13 -21.58
CA PHE A 29 -6.43 -1.60 -21.55
C PHE A 29 -7.35 -2.20 -22.63
N LEU A 30 -8.52 -1.62 -22.82
CA LEU A 30 -9.45 -2.07 -23.84
C LEU A 30 -8.84 -1.90 -25.26
N SER A 31 -8.20 -0.76 -25.51
CA SER A 31 -7.50 -0.49 -26.76
C SER A 31 -6.42 -1.54 -27.07
N ILE A 32 -5.58 -1.89 -26.07
CA ILE A 32 -4.57 -2.92 -26.22
C ILE A 32 -5.21 -4.29 -26.44
N GLY A 33 -6.28 -4.61 -25.69
CA GLY A 33 -6.99 -5.88 -25.82
C GLY A 33 -7.66 -6.07 -27.19
N MET A 34 -8.13 -4.98 -27.80
CA MET A 34 -8.76 -5.00 -29.13
C MET A 34 -7.75 -5.09 -30.28
N THR A 35 -6.56 -4.51 -30.10
CA THR A 35 -5.52 -4.49 -31.15
C THR A 35 -4.52 -5.64 -31.03
N GLY A 36 -4.38 -6.21 -29.82
CA GLY A 36 -3.42 -7.29 -29.55
C GLY A 36 -3.94 -8.65 -30.00
N VAL A 37 -3.08 -9.44 -30.60
CA VAL A 37 -3.36 -10.85 -30.92
C VAL A 37 -3.02 -11.72 -29.71
N LEU A 38 -4.04 -12.32 -29.09
CA LEU A 38 -3.86 -13.28 -28.01
C LEU A 38 -3.27 -14.59 -28.58
N SER A 39 -1.98 -14.79 -28.38
CA SER A 39 -1.31 -16.03 -28.70
C SER A 39 -1.09 -16.89 -27.46
N LEU A 40 -1.05 -18.21 -27.61
CA LEU A 40 -0.71 -19.12 -26.51
C LEU A 40 0.67 -18.79 -25.94
N GLN A 41 1.61 -18.38 -26.77
CA GLN A 41 2.94 -17.97 -26.36
C GLN A 41 2.89 -16.73 -25.45
N ALA A 42 2.10 -15.70 -25.80
CA ALA A 42 1.92 -14.51 -24.98
C ALA A 42 1.30 -14.85 -23.62
N LEU A 43 0.31 -15.75 -23.59
CA LEU A 43 -0.30 -16.23 -22.34
C LEU A 43 0.71 -16.93 -21.44
N VAL A 44 1.51 -17.84 -22.00
CA VAL A 44 2.52 -18.60 -21.23
C VAL A 44 3.59 -17.64 -20.69
N ILE A 45 4.13 -16.76 -21.52
CA ILE A 45 5.16 -15.80 -21.07
C ILE A 45 4.58 -14.84 -20.02
N GLY A 46 3.37 -14.31 -20.24
CA GLY A 46 2.70 -13.44 -19.28
C GLY A 46 2.47 -14.13 -17.93
N ALA A 47 2.03 -15.38 -17.96
CA ALA A 47 1.86 -16.19 -16.74
C ALA A 47 3.20 -16.48 -16.03
N LEU A 48 4.28 -16.71 -16.77
CA LEU A 48 5.62 -16.93 -16.22
C LEU A 48 6.21 -15.66 -15.54
N LEU A 49 5.73 -14.48 -15.89
CA LEU A 49 6.12 -13.25 -15.21
C LEU A 49 5.47 -13.09 -13.84
N VAL A 50 4.34 -13.76 -13.59
CA VAL A 50 3.60 -13.64 -12.31
C VAL A 50 4.41 -14.10 -11.10
N PRO A 51 5.14 -15.23 -11.11
CA PRO A 51 6.03 -15.63 -10.01
C PRO A 51 7.05 -14.56 -9.59
N LEU A 52 7.50 -13.71 -10.52
CA LEU A 52 8.41 -12.62 -10.19
C LEU A 52 7.79 -11.59 -9.23
N VAL A 53 6.47 -11.48 -9.21
CA VAL A 53 5.74 -10.63 -8.25
C VAL A 53 6.00 -11.09 -6.81
N PHE A 54 6.03 -12.39 -6.56
CA PHE A 54 6.33 -12.94 -5.22
C PHE A 54 7.76 -12.65 -4.80
N ILE A 55 8.72 -12.76 -5.73
CA ILE A 55 10.12 -12.39 -5.47
C ILE A 55 10.23 -10.90 -5.16
N LYS A 56 9.61 -10.05 -5.98
CA LYS A 56 9.52 -8.61 -5.75
C LYS A 56 8.92 -8.30 -4.37
N SER A 57 7.82 -8.96 -4.01
CA SER A 57 7.14 -8.77 -2.72
C SER A 57 8.04 -9.18 -1.55
N ALA A 58 8.74 -10.30 -1.65
CA ALA A 58 9.69 -10.73 -0.63
C ALA A 58 10.84 -9.72 -0.46
N LEU A 59 11.35 -9.16 -1.56
CA LEU A 59 12.37 -8.12 -1.53
C LEU A 59 11.85 -6.82 -0.88
N PHE A 60 10.63 -6.37 -1.22
CA PHE A 60 10.02 -5.20 -0.59
C PHE A 60 9.81 -5.40 0.90
N PHE A 61 9.26 -6.55 1.31
CA PHE A 61 9.09 -6.86 2.72
C PHE A 61 10.43 -6.85 3.47
N GLY A 62 11.45 -7.53 2.91
CA GLY A 62 12.79 -7.55 3.48
C GLY A 62 13.42 -6.14 3.56
N LEU A 63 13.22 -5.31 2.53
CA LEU A 63 13.71 -3.95 2.51
C LEU A 63 13.02 -3.09 3.59
N MET A 64 11.70 -3.15 3.69
CA MET A 64 10.93 -2.36 4.67
C MET A 64 11.25 -2.76 6.11
N THR A 65 11.37 -4.05 6.40
CA THR A 65 11.81 -4.52 7.71
C THR A 65 13.26 -4.13 8.01
N ARG A 66 14.11 -4.04 6.98
CA ARG A 66 15.49 -3.53 7.09
C ARG A 66 15.52 -2.05 7.48
N PHE A 67 14.55 -1.25 7.02
CA PHE A 67 14.37 0.16 7.39
C PHE A 67 13.59 0.34 8.71
N LYS A 68 13.53 -0.68 9.56
CA LYS A 68 12.96 -0.64 10.91
C LYS A 68 11.43 -0.45 10.97
N LEU A 69 10.71 -0.63 9.85
CA LEU A 69 9.24 -0.61 9.88
C LEU A 69 8.70 -1.84 10.62
N ARG A 70 7.53 -1.68 11.23
CA ARG A 70 6.81 -2.79 11.88
C ARG A 70 6.45 -3.86 10.86
N ALA A 71 6.48 -5.12 11.29
CA ALA A 71 6.15 -6.25 10.42
C ALA A 71 4.76 -6.13 9.77
N ARG A 72 3.74 -5.63 10.50
CA ARG A 72 2.40 -5.39 9.97
C ARG A 72 2.42 -4.30 8.89
N THR A 73 3.04 -3.16 9.16
CA THR A 73 3.16 -2.06 8.19
C THR A 73 3.93 -2.51 6.95
N SER A 74 5.03 -3.26 7.14
CA SER A 74 5.84 -3.80 6.04
C SER A 74 5.04 -4.78 5.18
N LEU A 75 4.23 -5.66 5.80
CA LEU A 75 3.38 -6.60 5.06
C LEU A 75 2.31 -5.89 4.26
N VAL A 76 1.53 -5.00 4.89
CA VAL A 76 0.46 -4.25 4.22
C VAL A 76 1.00 -3.40 3.07
N ALA A 77 2.10 -2.67 3.30
CA ALA A 77 2.75 -1.89 2.25
C ALA A 77 3.27 -2.78 1.11
N THR A 78 3.85 -3.94 1.43
CA THR A 78 4.32 -4.92 0.44
C THR A 78 3.17 -5.45 -0.40
N LEU A 79 2.05 -5.84 0.20
CA LEU A 79 0.88 -6.35 -0.53
C LEU A 79 0.30 -5.30 -1.47
N ASN A 80 0.25 -4.03 -1.04
CA ASN A 80 -0.21 -2.92 -1.88
C ASN A 80 0.76 -2.59 -3.04
N LEU A 81 2.06 -2.87 -2.88
CA LEU A 81 3.08 -2.65 -3.90
C LEU A 81 3.42 -3.91 -4.72
N SER A 82 2.77 -5.04 -4.45
CA SER A 82 3.13 -6.33 -5.04
C SER A 82 2.78 -6.44 -6.52
N ASN A 83 1.69 -5.82 -6.96
CA ASN A 83 1.26 -5.88 -8.35
C ASN A 83 2.22 -5.16 -9.31
N TYR A 84 2.12 -5.46 -10.58
CA TYR A 84 2.78 -4.69 -11.64
C TYR A 84 2.07 -3.33 -11.78
N SER A 85 2.83 -2.32 -12.21
CA SER A 85 2.30 -0.96 -12.37
C SER A 85 1.75 -0.76 -13.79
N GLU A 86 0.58 -0.13 -13.89
CA GLU A 86 0.02 0.34 -15.17
C GLU A 86 0.96 1.27 -15.93
N PHE A 87 1.81 2.02 -15.22
CA PHE A 87 2.83 2.87 -15.86
C PHE A 87 3.86 2.06 -16.65
N GLY A 88 4.14 0.81 -16.24
CA GLY A 88 4.99 -0.11 -16.99
C GLY A 88 4.44 -0.38 -18.39
N LEU A 89 3.11 -0.48 -18.53
CA LEU A 89 2.47 -0.68 -19.83
C LEU A 89 2.54 0.58 -20.70
N ILE A 90 2.42 1.77 -20.11
CA ILE A 90 2.59 3.03 -20.84
C ILE A 90 4.02 3.16 -21.37
N VAL A 91 5.02 2.85 -20.54
CA VAL A 91 6.43 2.85 -20.96
C VAL A 91 6.67 1.83 -22.06
N ALA A 92 6.08 0.64 -21.95
CA ALA A 92 6.15 -0.38 -23.00
C ALA A 92 5.52 0.10 -24.32
N ALA A 93 4.36 0.78 -24.27
CA ALA A 93 3.73 1.35 -25.46
C ALA A 93 4.61 2.38 -26.15
N ILE A 94 5.31 3.23 -25.38
CA ILE A 94 6.30 4.17 -25.93
C ILE A 94 7.47 3.41 -26.55
N GLY A 95 7.94 2.34 -25.93
CA GLY A 95 9.00 1.48 -26.45
C GLY A 95 8.64 0.84 -27.79
N VAL A 96 7.39 0.37 -27.94
CA VAL A 96 6.87 -0.17 -29.21
C VAL A 96 6.78 0.93 -30.26
N ALA A 97 6.24 2.11 -29.92
CA ALA A 97 6.12 3.23 -30.85
C ALA A 97 7.47 3.70 -31.40
N ASN A 98 8.54 3.56 -30.63
CA ASN A 98 9.92 3.88 -31.03
C ASN A 98 10.68 2.69 -31.66
N GLY A 99 10.03 1.52 -31.80
CA GLY A 99 10.66 0.34 -32.38
C GLY A 99 11.71 -0.35 -31.46
N TRP A 100 11.75 -0.04 -30.16
CA TRP A 100 12.70 -0.63 -29.21
C TRP A 100 12.30 -2.04 -28.78
N ILE A 101 11.00 -2.32 -28.76
CA ILE A 101 10.44 -3.63 -28.42
C ILE A 101 9.32 -4.00 -29.42
N ALA A 102 9.11 -5.29 -29.63
CA ALA A 102 8.05 -5.78 -30.51
C ALA A 102 6.65 -5.55 -29.90
N ALA A 103 5.64 -5.33 -30.74
CA ALA A 103 4.27 -5.05 -30.32
C ALA A 103 3.66 -6.17 -29.46
N ASP A 104 4.06 -7.42 -29.66
CA ASP A 104 3.61 -8.59 -28.89
C ASP A 104 3.88 -8.47 -27.39
N TRP A 105 4.93 -7.73 -27.01
CA TRP A 105 5.25 -7.49 -25.62
C TRP A 105 4.17 -6.67 -24.88
N LEU A 106 3.41 -5.82 -25.57
CA LEU A 106 2.28 -5.13 -24.93
C LEU A 106 1.22 -6.11 -24.44
N VAL A 107 0.94 -7.14 -25.25
CA VAL A 107 0.00 -8.20 -24.88
C VAL A 107 0.53 -9.01 -23.70
N VAL A 108 1.79 -9.41 -23.74
CA VAL A 108 2.46 -10.15 -22.65
C VAL A 108 2.42 -9.36 -21.32
N ILE A 109 2.80 -8.07 -21.38
CA ILE A 109 2.81 -7.21 -20.19
C ILE A 109 1.38 -6.96 -19.66
N SER A 110 0.40 -6.78 -20.55
CA SER A 110 -1.02 -6.63 -20.18
C SER A 110 -1.55 -7.86 -19.44
N ILE A 111 -1.21 -9.07 -19.94
CA ILE A 111 -1.59 -10.33 -19.28
C ILE A 111 -0.93 -10.44 -17.91
N ALA A 112 0.38 -10.23 -17.82
CA ALA A 112 1.11 -10.28 -16.56
C ALA A 112 0.54 -9.29 -15.54
N LEU A 113 0.24 -8.07 -15.97
CA LEU A 113 -0.37 -7.01 -15.16
C LEU A 113 -1.75 -7.44 -14.66
N SER A 114 -2.64 -7.88 -15.55
CA SER A 114 -4.01 -8.31 -15.20
C SER A 114 -3.99 -9.48 -14.21
N LEU A 115 -3.15 -10.47 -14.43
CA LEU A 115 -2.97 -11.60 -13.51
C LEU A 115 -2.41 -11.14 -12.16
N SER A 116 -1.45 -10.21 -12.15
CA SER A 116 -0.90 -9.68 -10.89
C SER A 116 -1.95 -8.95 -10.06
N PHE A 117 -2.84 -8.16 -10.68
CA PHE A 117 -3.96 -7.52 -10.00
C PHE A 117 -4.98 -8.53 -9.48
N ALA A 118 -5.33 -9.52 -10.28
CA ALA A 118 -6.26 -10.58 -9.87
C ALA A 118 -5.75 -11.35 -8.64
N LEU A 119 -4.44 -11.54 -8.53
CA LEU A 119 -3.81 -12.18 -7.36
C LEU A 119 -3.65 -11.22 -6.18
N ALA A 120 -3.30 -9.97 -6.43
CA ALA A 120 -3.07 -8.98 -5.36
C ALA A 120 -4.38 -8.58 -4.66
N ALA A 121 -5.49 -8.46 -5.37
CA ALA A 121 -6.76 -8.00 -4.82
C ALA A 121 -7.27 -8.82 -3.62
N PRO A 122 -7.34 -10.18 -3.66
CA PRO A 122 -7.73 -10.96 -2.49
C PRO A 122 -6.71 -10.91 -1.36
N LEU A 123 -5.41 -10.81 -1.66
CA LEU A 123 -4.35 -10.73 -0.66
C LEU A 123 -4.44 -9.41 0.12
N THR A 124 -4.64 -8.30 -0.58
CA THR A 124 -4.81 -6.97 0.05
C THR A 124 -6.10 -6.89 0.86
N LYS A 125 -7.19 -7.53 0.38
CA LYS A 125 -8.46 -7.56 1.11
C LYS A 125 -8.39 -8.34 2.43
N HIS A 126 -7.50 -9.31 2.55
CA HIS A 126 -7.35 -10.17 3.72
C HIS A 126 -6.01 -9.97 4.44
N ASP A 127 -5.39 -8.81 4.29
CA ASP A 127 -4.07 -8.48 4.86
C ASP A 127 -4.03 -8.64 6.39
N ASP A 128 -5.07 -8.18 7.11
CA ASP A 128 -5.19 -8.34 8.56
C ASP A 128 -5.24 -9.81 8.99
N LYS A 129 -5.97 -10.64 8.25
CA LYS A 129 -6.06 -12.06 8.53
C LYS A 129 -4.73 -12.75 8.25
N ILE A 130 -4.10 -12.45 7.11
CA ILE A 130 -2.77 -12.97 6.76
C ILE A 130 -1.75 -12.59 7.82
N TYR A 131 -1.81 -11.36 8.33
CA TYR A 131 -0.92 -10.94 9.39
C TYR A 131 -1.20 -11.68 10.70
N SER A 132 -2.47 -11.82 11.12
CA SER A 132 -2.84 -12.47 12.38
C SER A 132 -2.48 -13.95 12.40
N ASP A 133 -2.78 -14.68 11.30
CA ASP A 133 -2.55 -16.12 11.19
C ASP A 133 -1.05 -16.47 11.19
N TYR A 134 -0.22 -15.62 10.60
CA TYR A 134 1.23 -15.84 10.50
C TYR A 134 2.05 -14.80 11.29
N ARG A 135 1.48 -14.24 12.36
CA ARG A 135 2.07 -13.14 13.15
C ARG A 135 3.49 -13.41 13.62
N GLU A 136 3.76 -14.60 14.13
CA GLU A 136 5.08 -14.96 14.65
C GLU A 136 6.13 -15.04 13.53
N PHE A 137 5.75 -15.55 12.37
CA PHE A 137 6.62 -15.57 11.20
C PHE A 137 7.01 -14.16 10.77
N TRP A 138 6.04 -13.24 10.65
CA TRP A 138 6.29 -11.86 10.22
C TRP A 138 7.13 -11.10 11.25
N LYS A 139 6.85 -11.27 12.55
CA LYS A 139 7.60 -10.63 13.62
C LYS A 139 9.06 -11.07 13.71
N LYS A 140 9.36 -12.32 13.38
CA LYS A 140 10.74 -12.83 13.37
C LYS A 140 11.65 -12.04 12.43
N HIS A 141 11.11 -11.47 11.38
CA HIS A 141 11.86 -10.66 10.40
C HIS A 141 11.90 -9.17 10.76
N GLN A 142 11.19 -8.77 11.80
CA GLN A 142 11.20 -7.38 12.31
C GLN A 142 12.46 -7.14 13.12
N ARG A 143 13.07 -5.97 12.94
CA ARG A 143 14.18 -5.53 13.81
C ARG A 143 13.66 -5.12 15.18
N ALA A 144 14.51 -5.28 16.21
CA ALA A 144 14.23 -4.83 17.58
C ALA A 144 14.11 -3.29 17.64
N GLU A 145 15.00 -2.60 16.92
CA GLU A 145 14.94 -1.15 16.79
C GLU A 145 13.78 -0.72 15.85
N ARG A 146 13.02 0.28 16.28
CA ARG A 146 11.90 0.87 15.53
C ARG A 146 12.22 2.30 15.12
N LEU A 147 11.46 2.80 14.13
CA LEU A 147 11.47 4.23 13.80
C LEU A 147 10.98 5.04 15.02
N ALA A 148 11.41 6.31 15.12
CA ALA A 148 11.05 7.19 16.24
C ALA A 148 9.52 7.26 16.42
N ASP A 149 8.78 7.41 15.32
CA ASP A 149 7.31 7.49 15.31
C ASP A 149 6.61 6.16 15.63
N ASP A 150 7.34 5.04 15.58
CA ASP A 150 6.84 3.67 15.83
C ASP A 150 7.31 3.12 17.18
N GLN A 151 8.01 3.92 17.97
CA GLN A 151 8.39 3.52 19.34
C GLN A 151 7.14 3.31 20.19
N LEU A 152 7.24 2.32 21.07
CA LEU A 152 6.20 2.15 22.08
C LEU A 152 6.23 3.37 22.98
N MET A 153 5.10 4.05 23.15
CA MET A 153 4.99 5.07 24.18
C MET A 153 5.26 4.41 25.54
N ASP A 154 6.19 4.97 26.27
CA ASP A 154 6.36 4.60 27.67
C ASP A 154 5.21 5.23 28.44
N THR A 155 4.27 4.41 28.85
CA THR A 155 3.13 4.84 29.66
C THR A 155 3.47 4.88 31.15
N GLY A 156 4.71 4.61 31.51
CA GLY A 156 5.15 4.58 32.91
C GLY A 156 4.25 3.67 33.76
N ASN A 157 3.77 4.19 34.90
CA ASN A 157 2.86 3.48 35.82
C ASN A 157 1.37 3.72 35.51
N ALA A 158 1.02 4.20 34.31
CA ALA A 158 -0.36 4.50 33.97
C ALA A 158 -1.22 3.24 33.93
N THR A 159 -2.30 3.26 34.69
CA THR A 159 -3.32 2.21 34.76
C THR A 159 -4.60 2.58 34.01
N ILE A 160 -4.76 3.86 33.68
CA ILE A 160 -5.93 4.42 33.00
C ILE A 160 -5.44 5.17 31.76
N ALA A 161 -6.01 4.85 30.60
CA ALA A 161 -5.76 5.57 29.34
C ALA A 161 -7.03 6.25 28.85
N ILE A 162 -6.96 7.55 28.54
CA ILE A 162 -8.03 8.33 27.96
C ILE A 162 -7.69 8.62 26.50
N PHE A 163 -8.51 8.15 25.57
CA PHE A 163 -8.32 8.33 24.14
C PHE A 163 -9.12 9.52 23.62
N GLY A 164 -8.45 10.41 22.88
CA GLY A 164 -9.04 11.65 22.35
C GLY A 164 -8.98 12.78 23.33
N MET A 165 -7.94 13.64 23.25
CA MET A 165 -7.69 14.76 24.15
C MET A 165 -8.36 16.07 23.67
N GLY A 166 -9.51 15.97 22.99
CA GLY A 166 -10.38 17.11 22.72
C GLY A 166 -11.03 17.64 24.01
N ARG A 167 -11.91 18.64 23.86
CA ARG A 167 -12.54 19.33 25.00
C ARG A 167 -13.12 18.40 26.08
N VAL A 168 -13.75 17.30 25.69
CA VAL A 168 -14.32 16.33 26.63
C VAL A 168 -13.23 15.43 27.23
N GLY A 169 -12.31 14.96 26.39
CA GLY A 169 -11.21 14.09 26.85
C GLY A 169 -10.25 14.78 27.80
N SER A 170 -9.93 16.05 27.55
CA SER A 170 -9.09 16.86 28.49
C SER A 170 -9.79 17.04 29.83
N GLY A 171 -11.09 17.36 29.83
CA GLY A 171 -11.83 17.45 31.10
C GLY A 171 -11.93 16.14 31.87
N ALA A 172 -12.07 15.00 31.14
CA ALA A 172 -12.03 13.68 31.77
C ALA A 172 -10.64 13.34 32.31
N TYR A 173 -9.58 13.70 31.57
CA TYR A 173 -8.19 13.51 32.00
C TYR A 173 -7.90 14.28 33.28
N ASP A 174 -8.21 15.58 33.33
CA ASP A 174 -7.99 16.42 34.52
C ASP A 174 -8.71 15.85 35.74
N ARG A 175 -9.99 15.44 35.54
CA ARG A 175 -10.77 14.86 36.64
C ARG A 175 -10.21 13.52 37.13
N MET A 176 -9.71 12.68 36.21
CA MET A 176 -9.12 11.40 36.59
C MET A 176 -7.75 11.58 37.25
N CYS A 177 -6.96 12.57 36.83
CA CYS A 177 -5.70 12.93 37.50
C CYS A 177 -5.94 13.41 38.94
N GLU A 178 -6.98 14.20 39.20
CA GLU A 178 -7.37 14.60 40.57
C GLU A 178 -7.71 13.38 41.46
N LEU A 179 -8.35 12.35 40.86
CA LEU A 179 -8.82 11.17 41.61
C LEU A 179 -7.75 10.08 41.79
N ARG A 180 -6.84 9.96 40.82
CA ARG A 180 -5.90 8.81 40.72
C ARG A 180 -4.43 9.23 40.58
N GLY A 181 -4.13 10.52 40.54
CA GLY A 181 -2.77 11.04 40.39
C GLY A 181 -2.10 10.64 39.09
N ASP A 182 -0.81 10.41 39.11
CA ASP A 182 0.04 10.14 37.92
C ASP A 182 -0.18 8.78 37.25
N THR A 183 -1.29 8.10 37.56
CA THR A 183 -1.64 6.81 36.96
C THR A 183 -2.50 6.94 35.70
N VAL A 184 -2.73 8.16 35.20
CA VAL A 184 -3.57 8.47 34.05
C VAL A 184 -2.72 8.94 32.89
N VAL A 185 -2.95 8.40 31.68
CA VAL A 185 -2.32 8.88 30.45
C VAL A 185 -3.37 9.32 29.43
N GLY A 186 -3.16 10.48 28.83
CA GLY A 186 -3.96 10.99 27.72
C GLY A 186 -3.30 10.62 26.39
N ILE A 187 -4.09 10.13 25.45
CA ILE A 187 -3.61 9.72 24.11
C ILE A 187 -4.46 10.44 23.07
N ASP A 188 -3.80 11.18 22.16
CA ASP A 188 -4.47 11.80 21.00
C ASP A 188 -3.70 11.51 19.72
N PHE A 189 -4.39 11.63 18.59
CA PHE A 189 -3.80 11.49 17.25
C PHE A 189 -3.17 12.79 16.74
N ASN A 190 -3.60 13.93 17.26
CA ASN A 190 -3.09 15.25 16.91
C ASN A 190 -2.32 15.82 18.11
N ALA A 191 -1.01 15.64 18.08
CA ALA A 191 -0.10 16.36 18.96
C ALA A 191 0.45 17.60 18.22
#